data_25e33abb441b17b00ad04847417d02db
#
_entry.id   25e33abb441b17b00ad04847417d02db
#
_cell.length_a   1.000
_cell.length_b   1.000
_cell.length_c   1.000
_cell.angle_alpha   90.00
_cell.angle_beta   90.00
_cell.angle_gamma   90.00
#
_symmetry.space_group_name_H-M   'P 1'
#
loop_
_entity.id
_entity.type
_entity.pdbx_description
1 polymer ?
#
loop_
_entity_poly.entity_id
_entity_poly.type
_entity_poly.pdbx_seq_one_letter_code
_entity_poly.pdbx_strand_id
1 'polypeptide(L)'
;MGKKPWIIGGLVICIGALAVLGGSLLVGGNRHGQTVVKTAGTVAGVNMAAPEKTVEQELKAKAGENAENGPVQVTTAAVEETETVEAQAGAEAQTEAEPTGLYQPVTLLFAGDVYFSNYVQNAYNRAGDISGVLDDGIRQEIADADIFMVNQEFPFTDRGEKVADKQFNFRVSPKWVSALKEMDVDLVTLANNHILDYGQQGLLDSCDTLNEAGIAYVGGGRDLDEAKKLVTMEAGGRTIGFLGTSRVYMDGSWAAGAGHPGVFSTYDPSLAIEEIKKAREQCDYLVIYVHWGIERNTEPESYQRSMGQAYIDAGADLVVGSHPHVLQPVEAYKD
;
A
#
# COMPACT_ATOMS: atom_id res chain seq x y z
N MET A 1 16.20 22.08 14.69
CA MET A 1 14.72 22.22 14.57
C MET A 1 14.12 20.90 14.96
N GLY A 2 13.55 20.81 16.17
CA GLY A 2 12.99 19.55 16.70
C GLY A 2 11.65 19.28 16.03
N LYS A 3 11.56 18.19 15.29
CA LYS A 3 10.27 17.69 14.81
C LYS A 3 9.45 17.27 16.03
N LYS A 4 8.31 17.92 16.26
CA LYS A 4 7.34 17.47 17.29
C LYS A 4 6.73 16.15 16.83
N PRO A 5 6.55 15.16 17.71
CA PRO A 5 5.92 13.90 17.37
C PRO A 5 4.44 14.13 17.02
N TRP A 6 4.01 13.57 15.90
CA TRP A 6 2.66 13.66 15.37
C TRP A 6 1.83 12.50 15.89
N ILE A 7 0.59 12.75 16.35
CA ILE A 7 -0.34 11.69 16.72
C ILE A 7 -1.19 11.40 15.48
N ILE A 8 -0.84 10.35 14.76
CA ILE A 8 -1.71 9.72 13.77
C ILE A 8 -1.93 8.29 14.25
N GLY A 9 -3.17 7.99 14.66
CA GLY A 9 -3.57 6.62 14.93
C GLY A 9 -3.81 5.93 13.60
N GLY A 10 -2.92 5.03 13.18
CA GLY A 10 -3.13 4.18 12.02
C GLY A 10 -3.58 2.80 12.47
N LEU A 11 -4.74 2.34 12.02
CA LEU A 11 -5.18 0.95 12.15
C LEU A 11 -4.84 0.25 10.82
N VAL A 12 -3.87 -0.65 10.84
CA VAL A 12 -3.56 -1.50 9.70
C VAL A 12 -4.31 -2.80 9.87
N ILE A 13 -5.35 -3.03 9.08
CA ILE A 13 -6.03 -4.32 8.98
C ILE A 13 -5.54 -4.97 7.68
N CYS A 14 -4.62 -5.94 7.79
CA CYS A 14 -4.28 -6.80 6.67
C CYS A 14 -5.35 -7.87 6.55
N ILE A 15 -6.31 -7.69 5.66
CA ILE A 15 -7.28 -8.73 5.31
C ILE A 15 -6.70 -9.48 4.10
N GLY A 16 -5.96 -10.55 4.37
CA GLY A 16 -5.61 -11.51 3.33
C GLY A 16 -6.88 -12.21 2.87
N ALA A 17 -7.09 -12.33 1.55
CA ALA A 17 -8.20 -12.97 0.82
C ALA A 17 -9.33 -13.47 1.73
N LEU A 18 -10.34 -12.70 1.92
CA LEU A 18 -11.48 -12.79 2.87
C LEU A 18 -11.67 -14.17 3.53
N ALA A 19 -10.77 -14.52 4.46
CA ALA A 19 -11.03 -15.43 5.57
C ALA A 19 -10.92 -14.53 6.80
N VAL A 20 -12.04 -14.18 7.39
CA VAL A 20 -12.11 -13.36 8.59
C VAL A 20 -11.47 -14.15 9.72
N LEU A 21 -10.32 -13.68 10.21
CA LEU A 21 -9.66 -14.25 11.36
C LEU A 21 -9.51 -13.15 12.41
N GLY A 22 -10.23 -13.25 13.51
CA GLY A 22 -10.30 -12.24 14.55
C GLY A 22 -9.25 -12.41 15.66
N GLY A 23 -8.57 -11.36 16.05
CA GLY A 23 -7.76 -11.23 17.24
C GLY A 23 -7.29 -9.78 17.42
N SER A 24 -7.75 -9.14 18.49
CA SER A 24 -7.37 -7.76 18.80
C SER A 24 -6.16 -7.74 19.72
N LEU A 25 -5.10 -7.04 19.36
CA LEU A 25 -4.02 -6.67 20.24
C LEU A 25 -4.17 -5.20 20.62
N LEU A 26 -4.60 -4.94 21.86
CA LEU A 26 -4.65 -3.61 22.45
C LEU A 26 -3.27 -3.29 23.05
N VAL A 27 -2.56 -2.34 22.50
CA VAL A 27 -1.39 -1.75 23.16
C VAL A 27 -1.79 -0.37 23.67
N GLY A 28 -2.02 -0.28 24.97
CA GLY A 28 -2.30 0.98 25.66
C GLY A 28 -0.99 1.76 25.85
N GLY A 29 -0.91 2.96 25.32
CA GLY A 29 0.22 3.87 25.46
C GLY A 29 -0.14 5.08 26.31
N ASN A 30 0.77 5.50 27.15
CA ASN A 30 0.71 6.58 28.12
C ASN A 30 0.91 7.96 27.41
N ARG A 31 0.46 9.01 28.02
CA ARG A 31 0.30 10.43 27.62
C ARG A 31 1.50 11.14 26.96
N HIS A 32 2.05 10.64 25.86
CA HIS A 32 2.95 11.40 24.97
C HIS A 32 2.89 10.74 23.59
N GLY A 33 2.22 11.40 22.67
CA GLY A 33 2.20 11.23 21.22
C GLY A 33 2.74 9.91 20.64
N GLN A 34 2.01 8.80 20.75
CA GLN A 34 2.40 7.53 20.15
C GLN A 34 1.40 7.11 19.08
N THR A 35 1.93 6.68 17.93
CA THR A 35 1.16 5.98 16.91
C THR A 35 0.67 4.65 17.50
N VAL A 36 -0.65 4.45 17.53
CA VAL A 36 -1.24 3.18 17.97
C VAL A 36 -1.53 2.35 16.73
N VAL A 37 -0.82 1.25 16.56
CA VAL A 37 -1.12 0.25 15.52
C VAL A 37 -1.99 -0.83 16.14
N LYS A 38 -3.24 -0.97 15.66
CA LYS A 38 -4.11 -2.08 16.02
C LYS A 38 -4.12 -3.09 14.88
N THR A 39 -3.85 -4.34 15.17
CA THR A 39 -4.02 -5.44 14.23
C THR A 39 -5.21 -6.27 14.68
N ALA A 40 -6.23 -6.40 13.83
CA ALA A 40 -7.35 -7.30 14.08
C ALA A 40 -6.99 -8.72 13.60
N GLY A 41 -7.18 -9.68 14.47
CA GLY A 41 -6.77 -11.06 14.24
C GLY A 41 -7.89 -11.96 13.73
N THR A 42 -7.47 -13.12 13.37
CA THR A 42 -8.01 -14.18 12.52
C THR A 42 -9.23 -14.94 13.07
N VAL A 43 -10.24 -15.23 12.25
CA VAL A 43 -11.28 -16.22 12.50
C VAL A 43 -11.11 -17.46 11.58
N ALA A 44 -11.29 -18.61 12.20
CA ALA A 44 -10.86 -19.92 11.73
C ALA A 44 -11.43 -20.44 10.40
N GLY A 45 -10.61 -21.04 9.70
CA GLY A 45 -10.42 -22.14 8.82
C GLY A 45 -11.61 -22.79 8.11
N VAL A 46 -11.53 -22.82 6.79
CA VAL A 46 -12.02 -23.94 5.98
C VAL A 46 -10.82 -24.54 5.29
N ASN A 47 -10.54 -25.79 5.65
CA ASN A 47 -9.48 -26.62 5.10
C ASN A 47 -9.83 -27.00 3.66
N MET A 48 -9.09 -26.48 2.68
CA MET A 48 -9.14 -27.00 1.32
C MET A 48 -7.74 -27.48 0.93
N ALA A 49 -7.60 -28.78 0.88
CA ALA A 49 -6.42 -29.45 0.35
C ALA A 49 -6.24 -29.09 -1.13
N ALA A 50 -5.12 -28.44 -1.46
CA ALA A 50 -4.65 -28.27 -2.81
C ALA A 50 -3.49 -29.25 -3.07
N PRO A 51 -3.35 -29.80 -4.29
CA PRO A 51 -2.21 -30.64 -4.62
C PRO A 51 -0.96 -29.79 -4.83
N GLU A 52 0.07 -30.13 -4.09
CA GLU A 52 1.42 -29.57 -4.24
C GLU A 52 2.02 -29.90 -5.62
N LYS A 53 2.46 -28.84 -6.34
CA LYS A 53 3.71 -28.86 -7.12
C LYS A 53 4.24 -27.44 -7.24
N THR A 54 5.41 -27.22 -6.71
CA THR A 54 6.09 -25.95 -6.51
C THR A 54 6.70 -25.41 -7.79
N VAL A 55 6.37 -24.15 -8.12
CA VAL A 55 7.01 -23.30 -9.14
C VAL A 55 8.47 -22.98 -8.78
N GLU A 56 8.92 -23.33 -7.59
CA GLU A 56 10.28 -23.09 -7.07
C GLU A 56 11.38 -23.85 -7.82
N GLN A 57 11.04 -24.92 -8.58
CA GLN A 57 12.02 -25.70 -9.31
C GLN A 57 12.37 -25.14 -10.70
N GLU A 58 11.52 -24.34 -11.31
CA GLU A 58 11.79 -23.75 -12.62
C GLU A 58 12.59 -22.43 -12.55
N LEU A 59 12.50 -21.68 -11.46
CA LEU A 59 13.27 -20.45 -11.25
C LEU A 59 14.74 -20.72 -10.85
N LYS A 60 15.02 -21.84 -10.20
CA LYS A 60 16.42 -22.23 -9.86
C LYS A 60 17.26 -22.70 -11.06
N ALA A 61 16.63 -23.09 -12.16
CA ALA A 61 17.34 -23.55 -13.35
C ALA A 61 17.87 -22.42 -14.25
N LYS A 62 17.43 -21.16 -14.04
CA LYS A 62 17.86 -19.99 -14.83
C LYS A 62 18.82 -19.03 -14.12
N ALA A 63 19.14 -19.28 -12.83
CA ALA A 63 20.00 -18.42 -12.03
C ALA A 63 21.46 -18.91 -11.91
N GLY A 64 21.87 -19.88 -12.69
CA GLY A 64 23.15 -20.59 -12.57
C GLY A 64 24.24 -20.22 -13.56
N GLU A 65 24.31 -18.99 -14.08
CA GLU A 65 25.49 -18.53 -14.82
C GLU A 65 25.69 -17.03 -14.61
N ASN A 66 26.58 -16.68 -13.71
CA ASN A 66 27.52 -15.56 -13.68
C ASN A 66 27.80 -15.10 -12.23
N ALA A 67 28.80 -15.72 -11.63
CA ALA A 67 29.48 -15.20 -10.45
C ALA A 67 30.98 -15.42 -10.61
N GLU A 68 31.68 -14.42 -11.04
CA GLU A 68 33.12 -14.22 -10.76
C GLU A 68 33.38 -12.71 -10.74
N ASN A 69 33.70 -12.18 -9.55
CA ASN A 69 34.81 -11.25 -9.35
C ASN A 69 34.85 -10.74 -7.89
N GLY A 70 36.02 -10.77 -7.35
CA GLY A 70 36.53 -10.75 -6.01
C GLY A 70 36.37 -9.45 -5.18
N PRO A 71 36.96 -9.42 -3.94
CA PRO A 71 36.60 -8.46 -2.90
C PRO A 71 37.28 -7.10 -3.06
N VAL A 72 36.50 -6.01 -2.89
CA VAL A 72 37.00 -4.64 -2.79
C VAL A 72 37.25 -4.32 -1.29
N GLN A 73 38.48 -3.98 -0.97
CA GLN A 73 38.87 -3.48 0.36
C GLN A 73 38.37 -2.04 0.56
N VAL A 74 37.77 -1.78 1.72
CA VAL A 74 37.43 -0.44 2.19
C VAL A 74 38.51 0.04 3.14
N THR A 75 39.23 1.10 2.75
CA THR A 75 40.17 1.84 3.60
C THR A 75 39.41 2.96 4.33
N THR A 76 39.52 2.95 5.66
CA THR A 76 39.08 4.02 6.55
C THR A 76 40.08 5.16 6.56
N ALA A 77 39.64 6.39 6.31
CA ALA A 77 40.42 7.61 6.59
C ALA A 77 39.75 8.40 7.72
N ALA A 78 40.54 8.69 8.75
CA ALA A 78 40.16 9.58 9.85
C ALA A 78 40.24 11.03 9.41
N VAL A 79 39.34 11.88 9.90
CA VAL A 79 39.44 13.34 9.77
C VAL A 79 39.29 13.97 11.16
N GLU A 80 40.23 14.84 11.44
CA GLU A 80 40.49 15.60 12.65
C GLU A 80 39.43 16.68 12.96
N GLU A 81 39.33 16.96 14.27
CA GLU A 81 38.61 18.08 14.88
C GLU A 81 39.27 19.44 14.52
N THR A 82 38.48 20.48 14.27
CA THR A 82 38.90 21.87 14.43
C THR A 82 37.76 22.77 14.90
N GLU A 83 37.94 23.27 16.07
CA GLU A 83 37.71 24.61 16.67
C GLU A 83 36.49 25.48 16.32
N THR A 84 35.88 25.87 17.43
CA THR A 84 34.84 26.92 17.62
C THR A 84 35.27 28.30 17.20
N VAL A 85 34.36 29.03 16.55
CA VAL A 85 34.37 30.52 16.51
C VAL A 85 32.98 31.04 16.87
N GLU A 86 32.89 31.75 17.98
CA GLU A 86 31.74 32.58 18.36
C GLU A 86 31.66 33.80 17.45
N ALA A 87 30.48 34.07 16.88
CA ALA A 87 30.17 35.41 16.37
C ALA A 87 28.71 35.75 16.77
N GLN A 88 28.61 36.71 17.67
CA GLN A 88 27.40 37.43 18.01
C GLN A 88 26.99 38.33 16.81
N ALA A 89 25.76 38.20 16.35
CA ALA A 89 25.03 39.26 15.65
C ALA A 89 23.53 39.08 15.90
N GLY A 90 22.93 40.07 16.54
CA GLY A 90 21.50 40.12 16.77
C GLY A 90 20.75 40.26 15.44
N ALA A 91 19.73 39.44 15.30
CA ALA A 91 18.66 39.62 14.33
C ALA A 91 17.34 39.40 15.09
N GLU A 92 16.51 40.43 15.04
CA GLU A 92 15.15 40.41 15.57
C GLU A 92 14.39 39.24 14.93
N ALA A 93 14.02 38.26 15.77
CA ALA A 93 13.16 37.14 15.36
C ALA A 93 11.75 37.73 15.13
N GLN A 94 11.36 37.84 13.89
CA GLN A 94 9.94 37.85 13.55
C GLN A 94 9.37 36.49 13.95
N THR A 95 8.61 36.47 15.02
CA THR A 95 7.80 35.32 15.41
C THR A 95 6.71 35.16 14.36
N GLU A 96 6.93 34.26 13.40
CA GLU A 96 5.83 33.71 12.63
C GLU A 96 4.86 33.09 13.63
N ALA A 97 3.64 33.61 13.66
CA ALA A 97 2.56 33.06 14.48
C ALA A 97 2.34 31.60 14.07
N GLU A 98 2.65 30.66 14.96
CA GLU A 98 2.26 29.27 14.78
C GLU A 98 0.74 29.23 14.57
N PRO A 99 0.23 28.48 13.55
CA PRO A 99 -1.21 28.31 13.39
C PRO A 99 -1.75 27.64 14.64
N THR A 100 -2.55 28.33 15.41
CA THR A 100 -3.23 27.86 16.64
C THR A 100 -4.45 26.97 16.29
N GLY A 101 -4.48 26.34 15.13
CA GLY A 101 -5.45 25.33 14.77
C GLY A 101 -5.12 24.04 15.51
N LEU A 102 -5.97 23.64 16.45
CA LEU A 102 -5.91 22.29 17.04
C LEU A 102 -6.26 21.28 15.94
N TYR A 103 -5.22 20.67 15.35
CA TYR A 103 -5.44 19.54 14.44
C TYR A 103 -6.18 18.43 15.17
N GLN A 104 -7.23 17.89 14.57
CA GLN A 104 -7.91 16.73 15.10
C GLN A 104 -7.09 15.46 14.79
N PRO A 105 -7.15 14.43 15.66
CA PRO A 105 -6.61 13.12 15.33
C PRO A 105 -7.23 12.61 14.03
N VAL A 106 -6.43 11.99 13.17
CA VAL A 106 -6.88 11.36 11.91
C VAL A 106 -6.66 9.86 12.01
N THR A 107 -7.69 9.09 11.68
CA THR A 107 -7.66 7.63 11.63
C THR A 107 -7.61 7.17 10.18
N LEU A 108 -6.48 6.56 9.80
CA LEU A 108 -6.31 5.91 8.50
C LEU A 108 -6.49 4.40 8.68
N LEU A 109 -7.42 3.82 7.94
CA LEU A 109 -7.69 2.39 7.93
C LEU A 109 -7.20 1.79 6.61
N PHE A 110 -6.47 0.67 6.72
CA PHE A 110 -5.98 -0.06 5.55
C PHE A 110 -6.43 -1.51 5.61
N ALA A 111 -6.97 -2.03 4.50
CA ALA A 111 -7.13 -3.45 4.30
C ALA A 111 -6.17 -3.92 3.20
N GLY A 112 -5.87 -5.23 3.18
CA GLY A 112 -5.05 -5.86 2.16
C GLY A 112 -5.82 -6.15 0.88
N ASP A 113 -5.65 -7.35 0.38
CA ASP A 113 -6.09 -7.80 -0.94
C ASP A 113 -7.59 -8.12 -0.94
N VAL A 114 -8.38 -7.27 -1.57
CA VAL A 114 -9.84 -7.44 -1.72
C VAL A 114 -10.13 -8.07 -3.07
N TYR A 115 -10.91 -9.16 -3.05
CA TYR A 115 -11.44 -9.81 -4.24
C TYR A 115 -12.88 -10.28 -4.05
N PHE A 116 -13.80 -9.81 -4.89
CA PHE A 116 -15.19 -10.25 -4.92
C PHE A 116 -15.34 -11.58 -5.67
N SER A 117 -14.83 -12.66 -5.06
CA SER A 117 -14.99 -14.02 -5.56
C SER A 117 -16.47 -14.44 -5.61
N ASN A 118 -16.78 -15.54 -6.32
CA ASN A 118 -18.15 -16.07 -6.33
C ASN A 118 -18.69 -16.36 -4.93
N TYR A 119 -17.82 -16.74 -3.97
CA TYR A 119 -18.25 -16.97 -2.58
C TYR A 119 -18.66 -15.67 -1.90
N VAL A 120 -17.89 -14.61 -2.09
CA VAL A 120 -18.18 -13.26 -1.57
C VAL A 120 -19.46 -12.73 -2.18
N GLN A 121 -19.58 -12.79 -3.52
CA GLN A 121 -20.77 -12.37 -4.24
C GLN A 121 -22.03 -13.16 -3.80
N ASN A 122 -21.91 -14.46 -3.58
CA ASN A 122 -23.03 -15.28 -3.07
C ASN A 122 -23.40 -14.94 -1.63
N ALA A 123 -22.43 -14.60 -0.78
CA ALA A 123 -22.69 -14.16 0.60
C ALA A 123 -23.45 -12.83 0.60
N TYR A 124 -22.95 -11.84 -0.15
CA TYR A 124 -23.61 -10.56 -0.38
C TYR A 124 -25.04 -10.74 -0.90
N ASN A 125 -25.24 -11.51 -1.98
CA ASN A 125 -26.56 -11.73 -2.60
C ASN A 125 -27.55 -12.41 -1.64
N ARG A 126 -27.10 -13.27 -0.72
CA ARG A 126 -27.98 -13.91 0.28
C ARG A 126 -28.45 -12.94 1.35
N ALA A 127 -27.60 -12.01 1.75
CA ALA A 127 -27.93 -10.98 2.73
C ALA A 127 -28.70 -9.81 2.09
N GLY A 128 -28.39 -9.52 0.82
CA GLY A 128 -28.91 -8.38 0.07
C GLY A 128 -28.03 -7.14 0.16
N ASP A 129 -26.96 -7.18 0.94
CA ASP A 129 -26.01 -6.08 1.16
C ASP A 129 -24.67 -6.61 1.68
N ILE A 130 -23.75 -5.67 2.00
CA ILE A 130 -22.38 -5.97 2.46
C ILE A 130 -22.33 -6.66 3.84
N SER A 131 -23.41 -6.67 4.63
CA SER A 131 -23.46 -7.35 5.93
C SER A 131 -23.31 -8.88 5.81
N GLY A 132 -23.58 -9.43 4.62
CA GLY A 132 -23.29 -10.83 4.32
C GLY A 132 -21.80 -11.15 4.17
N VAL A 133 -20.96 -10.15 4.09
CA VAL A 133 -19.51 -10.24 3.85
C VAL A 133 -18.71 -9.71 5.02
N LEU A 134 -19.10 -8.55 5.56
CA LEU A 134 -18.44 -7.89 6.68
C LEU A 134 -19.34 -7.92 7.90
N ASP A 135 -18.81 -8.35 9.04
CA ASP A 135 -19.52 -8.33 10.31
C ASP A 135 -19.65 -6.89 10.84
N ASP A 136 -20.51 -6.73 11.89
CA ASP A 136 -20.81 -5.42 12.48
C ASP A 136 -19.56 -4.76 13.08
N GLY A 137 -18.63 -5.53 13.64
CA GLY A 137 -17.41 -5.01 14.24
C GLY A 137 -16.49 -4.38 13.19
N ILE A 138 -16.28 -5.08 12.06
CA ILE A 138 -15.47 -4.57 10.95
C ILE A 138 -16.14 -3.33 10.33
N ARG A 139 -17.46 -3.37 10.12
CA ARG A 139 -18.21 -2.22 9.57
C ARG A 139 -18.13 -1.00 10.51
N GLN A 140 -18.14 -1.21 11.82
CA GLN A 140 -17.98 -0.12 12.78
C GLN A 140 -16.56 0.47 12.74
N GLU A 141 -15.49 -0.36 12.69
CA GLU A 141 -14.11 0.12 12.56
C GLU A 141 -13.91 0.92 11.26
N ILE A 142 -14.57 0.52 10.17
CA ILE A 142 -14.54 1.27 8.90
C ILE A 142 -15.27 2.62 9.08
N ALA A 143 -16.46 2.62 9.65
CA ALA A 143 -17.26 3.83 9.86
C ALA A 143 -16.59 4.84 10.83
N ASP A 144 -15.73 4.38 11.73
CA ASP A 144 -14.97 5.21 12.65
C ASP A 144 -13.65 5.76 12.05
N ALA A 145 -13.28 5.31 10.83
CA ALA A 145 -12.10 5.80 10.14
C ALA A 145 -12.41 7.07 9.34
N ASP A 146 -11.42 7.98 9.24
CA ASP A 146 -11.52 9.17 8.40
C ASP A 146 -11.22 8.86 6.92
N ILE A 147 -10.34 7.88 6.67
CA ILE A 147 -9.99 7.41 5.32
C ILE A 147 -9.79 5.90 5.35
N PHE A 148 -10.49 5.18 4.48
CA PHE A 148 -10.36 3.73 4.30
C PHE A 148 -9.82 3.38 2.93
N MET A 149 -8.64 2.72 2.91
CA MET A 149 -7.95 2.29 1.68
C MET A 149 -7.80 0.78 1.61
N VAL A 150 -8.00 0.19 0.41
CA VAL A 150 -7.83 -1.24 0.15
C VAL A 150 -6.98 -1.49 -1.11
N ASN A 151 -6.44 -2.71 -1.24
CA ASN A 151 -5.92 -3.18 -2.52
C ASN A 151 -7.04 -3.87 -3.30
N GLN A 152 -7.43 -3.29 -4.45
CA GLN A 152 -8.37 -3.92 -5.38
C GLN A 152 -7.62 -4.92 -6.24
N GLU A 153 -7.58 -6.19 -5.82
CA GLU A 153 -6.77 -7.23 -6.48
C GLU A 153 -7.55 -7.97 -7.59
N PHE A 154 -8.23 -7.20 -8.42
CA PHE A 154 -8.97 -7.68 -9.60
C PHE A 154 -9.29 -6.50 -10.52
N PRO A 155 -9.45 -6.72 -11.85
CA PRO A 155 -10.05 -5.71 -12.72
C PRO A 155 -11.58 -5.72 -12.64
N PHE A 156 -12.19 -4.54 -12.59
CA PHE A 156 -13.60 -4.34 -12.93
C PHE A 156 -13.75 -4.33 -14.45
N THR A 157 -14.20 -5.44 -15.03
CA THR A 157 -14.43 -5.50 -16.48
C THR A 157 -15.35 -6.65 -16.85
N ASP A 158 -16.14 -6.45 -17.90
CA ASP A 158 -16.84 -7.51 -18.62
C ASP A 158 -16.21 -7.75 -20.00
N ARG A 159 -15.07 -7.08 -20.30
CA ARG A 159 -14.35 -7.09 -21.59
C ARG A 159 -12.92 -7.65 -21.40
N GLY A 160 -12.16 -7.64 -22.48
CA GLY A 160 -10.77 -8.09 -22.50
C GLY A 160 -10.63 -9.61 -22.59
N GLU A 161 -9.42 -10.05 -22.91
CA GLU A 161 -9.07 -11.45 -23.03
C GLU A 161 -8.29 -11.89 -21.78
N LYS A 162 -8.61 -13.08 -21.30
CA LYS A 162 -7.91 -13.70 -20.18
C LYS A 162 -6.42 -13.87 -20.52
N VAL A 163 -5.53 -13.42 -19.64
CA VAL A 163 -4.10 -13.63 -19.79
C VAL A 163 -3.78 -15.13 -19.83
N ALA A 164 -3.09 -15.56 -20.88
CA ALA A 164 -2.63 -16.94 -21.03
C ALA A 164 -1.52 -17.27 -20.01
N ASP A 165 -1.37 -18.56 -19.73
CA ASP A 165 -0.28 -19.10 -18.89
C ASP A 165 -0.20 -18.53 -17.47
N LYS A 166 -1.27 -17.88 -16.98
CA LYS A 166 -1.45 -17.45 -15.60
C LYS A 166 -2.45 -18.38 -14.90
N GLN A 167 -2.02 -18.97 -13.77
CA GLN A 167 -2.82 -19.96 -13.04
C GLN A 167 -4.16 -19.40 -12.55
N PHE A 168 -4.14 -18.19 -11.97
CA PHE A 168 -5.32 -17.50 -11.46
C PHE A 168 -5.51 -16.19 -12.22
N ASN A 169 -6.70 -16.04 -12.80
CA ASN A 169 -7.13 -14.81 -13.42
C ASN A 169 -8.43 -14.36 -12.75
N PHE A 170 -8.43 -13.15 -12.20
CA PHE A 170 -9.58 -12.58 -11.50
C PHE A 170 -10.29 -11.59 -12.39
N ARG A 171 -11.61 -11.53 -12.29
CA ARG A 171 -12.45 -10.55 -12.94
C ARG A 171 -13.73 -10.36 -12.14
N VAL A 172 -14.13 -9.11 -11.99
CA VAL A 172 -15.41 -8.72 -11.37
C VAL A 172 -16.15 -7.79 -12.31
N SER A 173 -17.45 -8.01 -12.51
CA SER A 173 -18.26 -7.10 -13.31
C SER A 173 -18.31 -5.71 -12.68
N PRO A 174 -18.24 -4.61 -13.47
CA PRO A 174 -18.30 -3.22 -12.98
C PRO A 174 -19.48 -2.92 -12.06
N LYS A 175 -20.60 -3.62 -12.22
CA LYS A 175 -21.79 -3.47 -11.35
C LYS A 175 -21.49 -3.67 -9.86
N TRP A 176 -20.41 -4.40 -9.51
CA TRP A 176 -20.02 -4.68 -8.14
C TRP A 176 -19.27 -3.51 -7.48
N VAL A 177 -19.03 -2.42 -8.19
CA VAL A 177 -18.45 -1.21 -7.57
C VAL A 177 -19.33 -0.66 -6.44
N SER A 178 -20.65 -0.93 -6.48
CA SER A 178 -21.58 -0.59 -5.40
C SER A 178 -21.17 -1.25 -4.07
N ALA A 179 -20.60 -2.46 -4.10
CA ALA A 179 -20.14 -3.12 -2.88
C ALA A 179 -18.92 -2.41 -2.25
N LEU A 180 -18.00 -1.83 -3.04
CA LEU A 180 -16.94 -0.97 -2.49
C LEU A 180 -17.53 0.29 -1.83
N LYS A 181 -18.59 0.86 -2.41
CA LYS A 181 -19.28 2.02 -1.81
C LYS A 181 -19.99 1.65 -0.52
N GLU A 182 -20.62 0.47 -0.45
CA GLU A 182 -21.24 -0.03 0.77
C GLU A 182 -20.21 -0.38 1.87
N MET A 183 -18.96 -0.63 1.47
CA MET A 183 -17.82 -0.78 2.37
C MET A 183 -17.22 0.55 2.82
N ASP A 184 -17.77 1.69 2.38
CA ASP A 184 -17.20 3.03 2.61
C ASP A 184 -15.72 3.16 2.19
N VAL A 185 -15.34 2.51 1.06
CA VAL A 185 -13.97 2.61 0.53
C VAL A 185 -13.78 3.97 -0.13
N ASP A 186 -12.83 4.75 0.36
CA ASP A 186 -12.45 6.06 -0.18
C ASP A 186 -11.44 5.95 -1.31
N LEU A 187 -10.49 5.01 -1.18
CA LEU A 187 -9.33 4.91 -2.05
C LEU A 187 -8.94 3.45 -2.26
N VAL A 188 -8.56 3.10 -3.50
CA VAL A 188 -7.98 1.79 -3.81
C VAL A 188 -6.58 1.92 -4.40
N THR A 189 -5.71 0.91 -4.19
CA THR A 189 -4.55 0.73 -5.06
C THR A 189 -4.90 -0.26 -6.17
N LEU A 190 -4.47 0.07 -7.40
CA LEU A 190 -4.53 -0.79 -8.58
C LEU A 190 -3.16 -1.43 -8.90
N ALA A 191 -2.13 -1.08 -8.10
CA ALA A 191 -0.78 -1.59 -8.29
C ALA A 191 -0.66 -3.02 -7.72
N ASN A 192 -1.06 -4.04 -8.50
CA ASN A 192 -0.97 -5.44 -8.09
C ASN A 192 -0.83 -6.38 -9.31
N ASN A 193 -0.66 -7.66 -9.04
CA ASN A 193 -0.45 -8.69 -10.06
C ASN A 193 -1.74 -9.25 -10.67
N HIS A 194 -2.92 -8.68 -10.35
CA HIS A 194 -4.21 -9.14 -10.89
C HIS A 194 -4.96 -8.09 -11.71
N ILE A 195 -4.60 -6.81 -11.62
CA ILE A 195 -5.33 -5.74 -12.30
C ILE A 195 -5.33 -5.84 -13.83
N LEU A 196 -4.31 -6.49 -14.41
CA LEU A 196 -4.21 -6.75 -15.85
C LEU A 196 -4.56 -8.21 -16.23
N ASP A 197 -5.26 -8.97 -15.42
CA ASP A 197 -5.66 -10.36 -15.71
C ASP A 197 -6.51 -10.51 -16.98
N TYR A 198 -7.14 -9.43 -17.41
CA TYR A 198 -7.86 -9.31 -18.68
C TYR A 198 -7.25 -8.22 -19.58
N GLY A 199 -5.92 -8.12 -19.54
CA GLY A 199 -5.13 -7.18 -20.31
C GLY A 199 -5.34 -5.72 -19.92
N GLN A 200 -4.81 -4.82 -20.72
CA GLN A 200 -4.95 -3.37 -20.49
C GLN A 200 -6.41 -2.92 -20.47
N GLN A 201 -7.31 -3.60 -21.22
CA GLN A 201 -8.72 -3.29 -21.21
C GLN A 201 -9.34 -3.45 -19.81
N GLY A 202 -8.93 -4.49 -19.03
CA GLY A 202 -9.39 -4.70 -17.67
C GLY A 202 -8.98 -3.57 -16.73
N LEU A 203 -7.75 -3.09 -16.84
CA LEU A 203 -7.27 -1.93 -16.08
C LEU A 203 -8.02 -0.65 -16.46
N LEU A 204 -8.18 -0.38 -17.77
CA LEU A 204 -8.88 0.82 -18.26
C LEU A 204 -10.34 0.84 -17.80
N ASP A 205 -11.03 -0.29 -17.88
CA ASP A 205 -12.41 -0.43 -17.40
C ASP A 205 -12.50 -0.21 -15.87
N SER A 206 -11.49 -0.65 -15.13
CA SER A 206 -11.40 -0.41 -13.68
C SER A 206 -11.24 1.07 -13.36
N CYS A 207 -10.34 1.77 -14.07
CA CYS A 207 -10.17 3.22 -13.93
C CYS A 207 -11.48 3.97 -14.22
N ASP A 208 -12.18 3.63 -15.31
CA ASP A 208 -13.46 4.25 -15.67
C ASP A 208 -14.53 3.96 -14.63
N THR A 209 -14.65 2.71 -14.18
CA THR A 209 -15.63 2.28 -13.16
C THR A 209 -15.43 3.03 -11.83
N LEU A 210 -14.18 3.15 -11.37
CA LEU A 210 -13.86 3.86 -10.12
C LEU A 210 -14.11 5.36 -10.25
N ASN A 211 -13.72 5.98 -11.38
CA ASN A 211 -13.99 7.39 -11.65
C ASN A 211 -15.50 7.69 -11.65
N GLU A 212 -16.31 6.86 -12.31
CA GLU A 212 -17.77 6.98 -12.34
C GLU A 212 -18.41 6.79 -10.95
N ALA A 213 -17.80 5.92 -10.12
CA ALA A 213 -18.25 5.67 -8.76
C ALA A 213 -17.80 6.76 -7.75
N GLY A 214 -16.84 7.61 -8.13
CA GLY A 214 -16.24 8.61 -7.25
C GLY A 214 -15.26 8.03 -6.22
N ILE A 215 -14.72 6.83 -6.47
CA ILE A 215 -13.70 6.19 -5.65
C ILE A 215 -12.32 6.54 -6.22
N ALA A 216 -11.45 7.10 -5.39
CA ALA A 216 -10.09 7.45 -5.81
C ALA A 216 -9.22 6.19 -6.02
N TYR A 217 -8.18 6.29 -6.86
CA TYR A 217 -7.23 5.20 -7.04
C TYR A 217 -5.81 5.69 -7.27
N VAL A 218 -4.84 4.83 -6.92
CA VAL A 218 -3.40 5.05 -7.12
C VAL A 218 -2.76 3.80 -7.72
N GLY A 219 -1.56 3.96 -8.27
CA GLY A 219 -0.69 2.84 -8.62
C GLY A 219 -0.98 2.14 -9.93
N GLY A 220 -2.04 2.53 -10.64
CA GLY A 220 -2.37 2.05 -11.98
C GLY A 220 -2.97 3.18 -12.81
N GLY A 221 -2.88 3.09 -14.12
CA GLY A 221 -3.40 4.15 -14.97
C GLY A 221 -3.27 3.88 -16.47
N ARG A 222 -3.74 4.84 -17.27
CA ARG A 222 -3.69 4.82 -18.74
C ARG A 222 -2.29 5.00 -19.30
N ASP A 223 -1.42 5.55 -18.46
CA ASP A 223 -0.01 5.74 -18.72
C ASP A 223 0.77 5.88 -17.40
N LEU A 224 2.07 6.09 -17.50
CA LEU A 224 2.94 6.25 -16.33
C LEU A 224 2.60 7.50 -15.51
N ASP A 225 2.18 8.59 -16.14
CA ASP A 225 1.86 9.82 -15.42
C ASP A 225 0.60 9.67 -14.56
N GLU A 226 -0.40 8.93 -15.05
CA GLU A 226 -1.58 8.58 -14.25
C GLU A 226 -1.24 7.52 -13.17
N ALA A 227 -0.46 6.49 -13.51
CA ALA A 227 -0.11 5.41 -12.59
C ALA A 227 0.71 5.89 -11.37
N LYS A 228 1.60 6.87 -11.54
CA LYS A 228 2.44 7.45 -10.47
C LYS A 228 1.84 8.66 -9.77
N LYS A 229 0.61 9.07 -10.16
CA LYS A 229 -0.03 10.29 -9.68
C LYS A 229 -0.27 10.22 -8.17
N LEU A 230 0.13 11.30 -7.47
CA LEU A 230 -0.25 11.54 -6.08
C LEU A 230 -1.76 11.78 -5.99
N VAL A 231 -2.43 11.07 -5.10
CA VAL A 231 -3.78 11.37 -4.66
C VAL A 231 -3.72 11.98 -3.27
N THR A 232 -4.44 13.08 -3.04
CA THR A 232 -4.53 13.74 -1.74
C THR A 232 -5.96 13.75 -1.23
N MET A 233 -6.11 13.59 0.08
CA MET A 233 -7.40 13.67 0.79
C MET A 233 -7.25 14.55 2.02
N GLU A 234 -8.31 15.29 2.35
CA GLU A 234 -8.33 16.16 3.53
C GLU A 234 -9.00 15.44 4.70
N ALA A 235 -8.30 15.35 5.83
CA ALA A 235 -8.83 14.81 7.07
C ALA A 235 -8.22 15.53 8.29
N GLY A 236 -9.04 15.88 9.28
CA GLY A 236 -8.59 16.52 10.51
C GLY A 236 -7.86 17.85 10.32
N GLY A 237 -8.10 18.56 9.20
CA GLY A 237 -7.40 19.77 8.82
C GLY A 237 -6.01 19.54 8.25
N ARG A 238 -5.72 18.35 7.72
CA ARG A 238 -4.45 17.94 7.12
C ARG A 238 -4.66 17.36 5.74
N THR A 239 -3.69 17.56 4.88
CA THR A 239 -3.61 16.94 3.57
C THR A 239 -2.83 15.62 3.67
N ILE A 240 -3.51 14.50 3.43
CA ILE A 240 -2.92 13.16 3.44
C ILE A 240 -2.67 12.74 2.00
N GLY A 241 -1.42 12.42 1.67
CA GLY A 241 -1.00 11.99 0.34
C GLY A 241 -0.90 10.46 0.23
N PHE A 242 -1.27 9.91 -0.93
CA PHE A 242 -1.21 8.47 -1.21
C PHE A 242 -0.53 8.22 -2.55
N LEU A 243 0.41 7.28 -2.57
CA LEU A 243 1.00 6.69 -3.77
C LEU A 243 0.86 5.16 -3.70
N GLY A 244 0.66 4.50 -4.85
CA GLY A 244 0.62 3.05 -4.96
C GLY A 244 1.71 2.55 -5.88
N THR A 245 2.37 1.43 -5.55
CA THR A 245 3.38 0.80 -6.39
C THR A 245 3.29 -0.73 -6.33
N SER A 246 3.79 -1.42 -7.37
CA SER A 246 3.89 -2.88 -7.35
C SER A 246 5.29 -3.36 -7.75
N ARG A 247 5.76 -4.37 -7.04
CA ARG A 247 6.92 -5.18 -7.42
C ARG A 247 6.51 -6.56 -7.94
N VAL A 248 5.22 -6.90 -7.89
CA VAL A 248 4.69 -8.19 -8.34
C VAL A 248 3.77 -7.97 -9.53
N TYR A 249 4.16 -8.50 -10.67
CA TYR A 249 3.38 -8.55 -11.91
C TYR A 249 4.01 -9.59 -12.85
N MET A 250 3.28 -10.00 -13.88
CA MET A 250 3.64 -11.15 -14.70
C MET A 250 4.92 -10.94 -15.53
N ASP A 251 5.04 -9.79 -16.16
CA ASP A 251 6.21 -9.39 -16.95
C ASP A 251 6.29 -7.86 -17.13
N GLY A 252 7.38 -7.38 -17.76
CA GLY A 252 7.64 -5.95 -17.91
C GLY A 252 6.58 -5.18 -18.72
N SER A 253 5.73 -5.86 -19.51
CA SER A 253 4.66 -5.22 -20.27
C SER A 253 3.48 -4.77 -19.39
N TRP A 254 3.45 -5.18 -18.12
CA TRP A 254 2.45 -4.75 -17.14
C TRP A 254 2.81 -3.41 -16.50
N ALA A 255 4.08 -3.01 -16.57
CA ALA A 255 4.49 -1.71 -16.08
C ALA A 255 3.96 -0.58 -16.98
N ALA A 256 3.42 0.47 -16.36
CA ALA A 256 2.97 1.66 -17.07
C ALA A 256 4.15 2.35 -17.78
N GLY A 257 3.89 2.90 -18.96
CA GLY A 257 4.85 3.65 -19.77
C GLY A 257 4.21 4.88 -20.42
N ALA A 258 4.96 5.60 -21.21
CA ALA A 258 4.43 6.73 -21.98
C ALA A 258 3.38 6.23 -22.99
N GLY A 259 2.09 6.60 -22.77
CA GLY A 259 0.96 6.12 -23.57
C GLY A 259 0.73 4.61 -23.49
N HIS A 260 1.19 3.96 -22.42
CA HIS A 260 1.06 2.53 -22.20
C HIS A 260 0.40 2.26 -20.83
N PRO A 261 -0.87 1.78 -20.82
CA PRO A 261 -1.57 1.45 -19.58
C PRO A 261 -0.87 0.36 -18.79
N GLY A 262 -0.80 0.55 -17.46
CA GLY A 262 -0.16 -0.42 -16.59
C GLY A 262 -0.10 0.01 -15.14
N VAL A 263 0.68 -0.72 -14.34
CA VAL A 263 0.91 -0.44 -12.92
C VAL A 263 2.18 0.40 -12.74
N PHE A 264 2.20 1.22 -11.68
CA PHE A 264 3.42 1.91 -11.26
C PHE A 264 4.39 0.88 -10.66
N SER A 265 5.37 0.52 -11.48
CA SER A 265 6.38 -0.49 -11.16
C SER A 265 7.43 0.03 -10.18
N THR A 266 7.85 -0.80 -9.25
CA THR A 266 8.92 -0.51 -8.29
C THR A 266 10.00 -1.62 -8.23
N TYR A 267 10.22 -2.35 -9.35
CA TYR A 267 11.40 -3.24 -9.44
C TYR A 267 12.71 -2.46 -9.29
N ASP A 268 12.81 -1.32 -9.96
CA ASP A 268 13.76 -0.27 -9.66
C ASP A 268 13.03 0.82 -8.84
N PRO A 269 13.39 1.04 -7.57
CA PRO A 269 12.70 2.00 -6.72
C PRO A 269 13.02 3.46 -7.03
N SER A 270 13.97 3.75 -7.93
CA SER A 270 14.48 5.11 -8.17
C SER A 270 13.37 6.09 -8.53
N LEU A 271 12.47 5.71 -9.45
CA LEU A 271 11.35 6.57 -9.84
C LEU A 271 10.34 6.76 -8.70
N ALA A 272 10.05 5.70 -7.93
CA ALA A 272 9.17 5.81 -6.75
C ALA A 272 9.77 6.77 -5.72
N ILE A 273 11.07 6.69 -5.45
CA ILE A 273 11.81 7.60 -4.56
C ILE A 273 11.73 9.05 -5.04
N GLU A 274 11.83 9.30 -6.34
CA GLU A 274 11.67 10.65 -6.90
C GLU A 274 10.25 11.18 -6.71
N GLU A 275 9.23 10.37 -6.97
CA GLU A 275 7.83 10.77 -6.80
C GLU A 275 7.48 10.96 -5.31
N ILE A 276 8.03 10.16 -4.39
CA ILE A 276 7.88 10.36 -2.94
C ILE A 276 8.43 11.73 -2.52
N LYS A 277 9.62 12.12 -2.99
CA LYS A 277 10.21 13.43 -2.69
C LYS A 277 9.33 14.59 -3.17
N LYS A 278 8.77 14.47 -4.38
CA LYS A 278 7.85 15.46 -4.94
C LYS A 278 6.52 15.51 -4.18
N ALA A 279 5.99 14.34 -3.81
CA ALA A 279 4.74 14.20 -3.08
C ALA A 279 4.85 14.79 -1.66
N ARG A 280 6.01 14.62 -0.99
CA ARG A 280 6.27 15.17 0.35
C ARG A 280 6.08 16.68 0.44
N GLU A 281 6.30 17.41 -0.64
CA GLU A 281 6.13 18.86 -0.71
C GLU A 281 4.66 19.30 -0.82
N GLN A 282 3.73 18.33 -1.05
CA GLN A 282 2.33 18.56 -1.39
C GLN A 282 1.34 18.07 -0.32
N CYS A 283 1.81 17.44 0.76
CA CYS A 283 0.95 16.88 1.80
C CYS A 283 1.60 16.93 3.18
N ASP A 284 0.79 16.87 4.24
CA ASP A 284 1.26 16.85 5.62
C ASP A 284 1.68 15.45 6.06
N TYR A 285 1.06 14.40 5.48
CA TYR A 285 1.36 13.00 5.76
C TYR A 285 1.31 12.19 4.47
N LEU A 286 2.34 11.38 4.23
CA LEU A 286 2.50 10.65 2.97
C LEU A 286 2.53 9.13 3.20
N VAL A 287 1.59 8.44 2.57
CA VAL A 287 1.46 6.98 2.59
C VAL A 287 1.90 6.40 1.26
N ILE A 288 2.73 5.36 1.31
CA ILE A 288 3.09 4.54 0.15
C ILE A 288 2.49 3.16 0.33
N TYR A 289 1.59 2.74 -0.57
CA TYR A 289 1.05 1.39 -0.60
C TYR A 289 1.82 0.54 -1.62
N VAL A 290 2.40 -0.59 -1.18
CA VAL A 290 3.30 -1.42 -2.00
C VAL A 290 2.79 -2.85 -2.07
N HIS A 291 2.57 -3.37 -3.26
CA HIS A 291 2.26 -4.77 -3.50
C HIS A 291 3.54 -5.55 -3.77
N TRP A 292 4.00 -6.35 -2.79
CA TRP A 292 5.32 -6.98 -2.80
C TRP A 292 5.42 -8.23 -1.91
N GLY A 293 6.56 -8.90 -1.94
CA GLY A 293 6.84 -10.06 -1.10
C GLY A 293 6.58 -11.39 -1.82
N ILE A 294 6.47 -12.44 -1.03
CA ILE A 294 6.20 -13.82 -1.49
C ILE A 294 4.93 -14.31 -0.78
N GLU A 295 4.01 -14.88 -1.55
CA GLU A 295 2.78 -15.46 -1.01
C GLU A 295 3.06 -16.45 0.12
N ARG A 296 2.28 -16.33 1.22
CA ARG A 296 2.34 -17.18 2.42
C ARG A 296 3.66 -17.13 3.20
N ASN A 297 4.58 -16.24 2.85
CA ASN A 297 5.79 -16.02 3.62
C ASN A 297 5.55 -14.96 4.70
N THR A 298 5.62 -15.35 5.98
CA THR A 298 5.45 -14.45 7.13
C THR A 298 6.69 -13.59 7.40
N GLU A 299 7.87 -13.99 6.86
CA GLU A 299 9.09 -13.21 6.96
C GLU A 299 9.25 -12.33 5.71
N PRO A 300 9.40 -11.00 5.88
CA PRO A 300 9.64 -10.10 4.75
C PRO A 300 10.96 -10.43 4.06
N GLU A 301 10.96 -10.36 2.73
CA GLU A 301 12.17 -10.41 1.95
C GLU A 301 13.10 -9.22 2.27
N SER A 302 14.42 -9.41 2.14
CA SER A 302 15.41 -8.38 2.47
C SER A 302 15.16 -7.06 1.70
N TYR A 303 14.68 -7.16 0.45
CA TYR A 303 14.38 -5.99 -0.35
C TYR A 303 13.15 -5.21 0.18
N GLN A 304 12.17 -5.86 0.82
CA GLN A 304 11.01 -5.17 1.40
C GLN A 304 11.47 -4.21 2.50
N ARG A 305 12.38 -4.65 3.38
CA ARG A 305 12.96 -3.80 4.42
C ARG A 305 13.79 -2.66 3.84
N SER A 306 14.74 -2.97 2.93
CA SER A 306 15.61 -1.93 2.36
C SER A 306 14.84 -0.91 1.52
N MET A 307 13.83 -1.33 0.77
CA MET A 307 12.98 -0.40 0.01
C MET A 307 12.06 0.40 0.91
N GLY A 308 11.43 -0.23 1.92
CA GLY A 308 10.61 0.46 2.90
C GLY A 308 11.38 1.57 3.61
N GLN A 309 12.60 1.27 4.08
CA GLN A 309 13.50 2.26 4.68
C GLN A 309 13.86 3.39 3.70
N ALA A 310 14.16 3.06 2.43
CA ALA A 310 14.47 4.06 1.41
C ALA A 310 13.27 4.99 1.11
N TYR A 311 12.03 4.47 1.18
CA TYR A 311 10.83 5.28 1.01
C TYR A 311 10.60 6.23 2.18
N ILE A 312 10.80 5.77 3.43
CA ILE A 312 10.79 6.64 4.61
C ILE A 312 11.90 7.69 4.53
N ASP A 313 13.12 7.31 4.11
CA ASP A 313 14.23 8.23 3.90
C ASP A 313 13.95 9.29 2.84
N ALA A 314 13.14 8.95 1.82
CA ALA A 314 12.72 9.87 0.77
C ALA A 314 11.61 10.85 1.22
N GLY A 315 10.94 10.58 2.34
CA GLY A 315 9.92 11.47 2.91
C GLY A 315 8.54 10.85 3.10
N ALA A 316 8.36 9.54 2.89
CA ALA A 316 7.14 8.85 3.29
C ALA A 316 7.06 8.77 4.83
N ASP A 317 5.86 8.86 5.37
CA ASP A 317 5.58 8.70 6.80
C ASP A 317 5.15 7.27 7.13
N LEU A 318 4.51 6.59 6.15
CA LEU A 318 4.01 5.22 6.30
C LEU A 318 4.20 4.42 5.01
N VAL A 319 4.64 3.18 5.15
CA VAL A 319 4.67 2.19 4.07
C VAL A 319 3.73 1.04 4.45
N VAL A 320 2.72 0.79 3.61
CA VAL A 320 1.76 -0.30 3.75
C VAL A 320 2.08 -1.37 2.72
N GLY A 321 2.16 -2.63 3.13
CA GLY A 321 2.45 -3.77 2.24
C GLY A 321 1.25 -4.71 2.07
N SER A 322 1.09 -5.28 0.86
CA SER A 322 0.14 -6.36 0.55
C SER A 322 0.76 -7.41 -0.36
N HIS A 323 0.04 -8.41 -0.79
CA HIS A 323 0.41 -9.55 -1.62
C HIS A 323 0.74 -10.86 -0.86
N PRO A 324 1.44 -10.88 0.28
CA PRO A 324 1.80 -12.16 0.90
C PRO A 324 0.60 -12.99 1.37
N HIS A 325 -0.60 -12.41 1.47
CA HIS A 325 -1.84 -13.01 1.97
C HIS A 325 -1.71 -13.59 3.38
N VAL A 326 -0.70 -13.14 4.11
CA VAL A 326 -0.43 -13.40 5.52
C VAL A 326 0.09 -12.13 6.18
N LEU A 327 -0.04 -12.04 7.52
CA LEU A 327 0.54 -10.93 8.27
C LEU A 327 2.06 -11.05 8.29
N GLN A 328 2.72 -9.96 7.94
CA GLN A 328 4.15 -9.76 8.10
C GLN A 328 4.40 -8.76 9.23
N PRO A 329 5.63 -8.70 9.81
CA PRO A 329 5.96 -7.80 10.89
C PRO A 329 5.68 -6.33 10.58
N VAL A 330 5.26 -5.58 11.61
CA VAL A 330 5.24 -4.13 11.60
C VAL A 330 6.55 -3.64 12.22
N GLU A 331 7.26 -2.78 11.51
CA GLU A 331 8.57 -2.26 11.93
C GLU A 331 8.49 -0.72 12.04
N ALA A 332 9.02 -0.16 13.15
CA ALA A 332 9.28 1.26 13.26
C ALA A 332 10.68 1.56 12.70
N TYR A 333 10.78 2.59 11.88
CA TYR A 333 12.04 3.04 11.29
C TYR A 333 12.10 4.56 11.30
N LYS A 334 13.07 5.12 12.01
CA LYS A 334 13.22 6.53 12.37
C LYS A 334 12.05 7.06 13.20
N ASP A 335 12.38 7.73 14.30
CA ASP A 335 11.45 8.39 15.22
C ASP A 335 10.96 9.75 14.67
#